data_88d9045b58473b429b2a63b13b6bc990
#
_entry.id   88d9045b58473b429b2a63b13b6bc990
#
_cell.length_a   1.000
_cell.length_b   1.000
_cell.length_c   1.000
_cell.angle_alpha   90.00
_cell.angle_beta   90.00
_cell.angle_gamma   90.00
#
_symmetry.space_group_name_H-M   'P 1'
#
loop_
_entity.id
_entity.type
_entity.pdbx_description
1 polymer ?
#
loop_
_entity_poly.entity_id
_entity_poly.type
_entity_poly.pdbx_seq_one_letter_code
_entity_poly.pdbx_strand_id
1 'polypeptide(L)'
;YDSALYMGNAFKERKLAVLRSAYETYRKEAAWCAGPALVETFGEEGFAPENKKAALALNAHQEALTLAYANESRQIVNQYMPGDETSFTIIAFPKPEIGPDFEAVFRETIRINTLDYEKYQKIQQCIIQALDEAGYVLITGRDGNETSMKVALHPLRDREKETNFENCVSDVNIPLGEVFTSPILKGTEGLLHVKNVYVEDY
;
A
#
# COMPACT_ATOMS: atom_id res chain seq x y z
N TYR A 1 15.96 16.13 4.22
CA TYR A 1 14.81 16.25 3.30
C TYR A 1 14.69 17.67 2.78
N ASP A 2 14.56 17.81 1.47
CA ASP A 2 14.34 19.11 0.86
C ASP A 2 13.05 19.76 1.37
N SER A 3 12.03 18.95 1.63
CA SER A 3 10.75 19.41 2.20
C SER A 3 10.89 20.09 3.56
N ALA A 4 11.87 19.70 4.37
CA ALA A 4 12.13 20.37 5.66
C ALA A 4 12.54 21.85 5.50
N LEU A 5 13.05 22.25 4.33
CA LEU A 5 13.43 23.63 4.02
C LEU A 5 12.24 24.55 3.76
N TYR A 6 11.14 24.02 3.26
CA TYR A 6 10.04 24.85 2.74
C TYR A 6 8.63 24.43 3.18
N MET A 7 8.48 23.25 3.84
CA MET A 7 7.17 22.80 4.29
C MET A 7 6.60 23.76 5.34
N GLY A 8 5.52 24.41 4.98
CA GLY A 8 4.78 25.35 5.83
C GLY A 8 3.35 25.52 5.33
N ASN A 9 2.49 26.16 6.11
CA ASN A 9 1.08 26.35 5.78
C ASN A 9 0.89 26.96 4.39
N ALA A 10 1.60 28.04 4.07
CA ALA A 10 1.47 28.71 2.78
C ALA A 10 1.88 27.82 1.60
N PHE A 11 2.86 26.94 1.78
CA PHE A 11 3.27 25.99 0.76
C PHE A 11 2.21 24.89 0.57
N LYS A 12 1.70 24.32 1.67
CA LYS A 12 0.62 23.34 1.65
C LYS A 12 -0.61 23.89 0.91
N GLU A 13 -1.10 25.05 1.31
CA GLU A 13 -2.28 25.68 0.71
C GLU A 13 -2.10 25.96 -0.79
N ARG A 14 -0.91 26.41 -1.18
CA ARG A 14 -0.60 26.64 -2.59
C ARG A 14 -0.61 25.35 -3.40
N LYS A 15 -0.02 24.28 -2.87
CA LYS A 15 -0.06 22.96 -3.54
C LYS A 15 -1.49 22.46 -3.73
N LEU A 16 -2.32 22.57 -2.71
CA LEU A 16 -3.74 22.17 -2.77
C LEU A 16 -4.52 23.04 -3.76
N ALA A 17 -4.28 24.35 -3.81
CA ALA A 17 -4.90 25.24 -4.76
C ALA A 17 -4.53 24.91 -6.21
N VAL A 18 -3.25 24.62 -6.47
CA VAL A 18 -2.79 24.19 -7.80
C VAL A 18 -3.43 22.86 -8.19
N LEU A 19 -3.49 21.89 -7.26
CA LEU A 19 -4.13 20.60 -7.48
C LEU A 19 -5.61 20.76 -7.88
N ARG A 20 -6.36 21.56 -7.12
CA ARG A 20 -7.78 21.87 -7.44
C ARG A 20 -7.92 22.51 -8.81
N SER A 21 -7.11 23.51 -9.10
CA SER A 21 -7.15 24.20 -10.40
C SER A 21 -6.86 23.25 -11.56
N ALA A 22 -5.91 22.35 -11.41
CA ALA A 22 -5.59 21.34 -12.41
C ALA A 22 -6.77 20.40 -12.66
N TYR A 23 -7.35 19.83 -11.60
CA TYR A 23 -8.50 18.93 -11.72
C TYR A 23 -9.77 19.64 -12.26
N GLU A 24 -9.98 20.90 -11.90
CA GLU A 24 -11.07 21.69 -12.50
C GLU A 24 -10.86 21.89 -14.00
N THR A 25 -9.62 22.19 -14.41
CA THR A 25 -9.28 22.39 -15.83
C THR A 25 -9.46 21.12 -16.65
N TYR A 26 -9.07 19.96 -16.09
CA TYR A 26 -9.08 18.66 -16.75
C TYR A 26 -10.17 17.72 -16.19
N ARG A 27 -11.28 18.27 -15.73
CA ARG A 27 -12.38 17.50 -15.11
C ARG A 27 -12.90 16.38 -16.01
N LYS A 28 -13.01 16.61 -17.30
CA LYS A 28 -13.50 15.60 -18.26
C LYS A 28 -12.52 14.45 -18.42
N GLU A 29 -11.25 14.77 -18.52
CA GLU A 29 -10.16 13.80 -18.64
C GLU A 29 -10.02 12.98 -17.36
N ALA A 30 -10.12 13.62 -16.20
CA ALA A 30 -10.11 12.94 -14.91
C ALA A 30 -11.26 11.94 -14.77
N ALA A 31 -12.47 12.30 -15.19
CA ALA A 31 -13.62 11.40 -15.15
C ALA A 31 -13.49 10.15 -16.05
N TRP A 32 -12.57 10.15 -17.00
CA TRP A 32 -12.30 9.00 -17.87
C TRP A 32 -11.15 8.14 -17.35
N CYS A 33 -10.51 8.55 -16.28
CA CYS A 33 -9.40 7.78 -15.71
C CYS A 33 -9.93 6.51 -15.03
N ALA A 34 -9.63 5.37 -15.63
CA ALA A 34 -10.02 4.07 -15.07
C ALA A 34 -9.12 3.62 -13.89
N GLY A 35 -8.10 4.39 -13.56
CA GLY A 35 -7.12 4.11 -12.52
C GLY A 35 -5.71 3.86 -13.05
N PRO A 36 -4.73 3.73 -12.19
CA PRO A 36 -3.34 3.55 -12.57
C PRO A 36 -3.04 2.14 -13.06
N ALA A 37 -2.16 2.03 -14.07
CA ALA A 37 -1.40 0.83 -14.36
C ALA A 37 0.07 1.14 -14.07
N LEU A 38 0.64 0.50 -13.07
CA LEU A 38 2.00 0.73 -12.58
C LEU A 38 2.87 -0.49 -12.83
N VAL A 39 4.09 -0.25 -13.32
CA VAL A 39 5.13 -1.28 -13.40
C VAL A 39 6.19 -0.96 -12.37
N GLU A 40 6.28 -1.76 -11.32
CA GLU A 40 7.30 -1.66 -10.30
C GLU A 40 8.49 -2.53 -10.68
N THR A 41 9.63 -1.91 -10.89
CA THR A 41 10.86 -2.63 -11.25
C THR A 41 11.62 -3.05 -10.00
N PHE A 42 12.30 -4.19 -10.08
CA PHE A 42 13.19 -4.70 -9.02
C PHE A 42 14.46 -5.32 -9.61
N GLY A 43 15.44 -5.56 -8.75
CA GLY A 43 16.72 -6.18 -9.11
C GLY A 43 17.89 -5.21 -9.11
N GLU A 44 17.70 -3.99 -8.60
CA GLU A 44 18.80 -3.08 -8.33
C GLU A 44 19.70 -3.60 -7.21
N GLU A 45 20.93 -3.09 -7.16
CA GLU A 45 21.82 -3.29 -6.04
C GLU A 45 21.15 -2.87 -4.72
N GLY A 46 21.32 -3.66 -3.68
CA GLY A 46 20.69 -3.42 -2.39
C GLY A 46 21.04 -2.03 -1.84
N PHE A 47 20.01 -1.25 -1.52
CA PHE A 47 20.15 0.05 -0.89
C PHE A 47 20.00 -0.08 0.63
N ALA A 48 21.06 0.28 1.35
CA ALA A 48 21.06 0.31 2.81
C ALA A 48 21.36 1.74 3.29
N PRO A 49 20.33 2.59 3.44
CA PRO A 49 20.52 3.97 3.86
C PRO A 49 21.01 4.07 5.30
N GLU A 50 21.89 5.03 5.55
CA GLU A 50 22.36 5.37 6.88
C GLU A 50 21.81 6.73 7.29
N ASN A 51 21.23 6.77 8.48
CA ASN A 51 20.78 8.05 9.05
C ASN A 51 21.99 8.88 9.50
N LYS A 52 22.09 10.08 8.99
CA LYS A 52 23.19 11.02 9.31
C LYS A 52 22.69 12.13 10.19
N LYS A 53 23.49 12.51 11.23
CA LYS A 53 23.16 13.63 12.13
C LYS A 53 22.96 14.95 11.40
N ALA A 54 23.57 15.11 10.22
CA ALA A 54 23.45 16.30 9.37
C ALA A 54 22.24 16.26 8.43
N ALA A 55 21.47 15.16 8.41
CA ALA A 55 20.28 15.06 7.59
C ALA A 55 19.22 16.05 8.07
N LEU A 56 18.62 16.76 7.15
CA LEU A 56 17.47 17.61 7.46
C LEU A 56 16.27 16.69 7.77
N ALA A 57 15.61 16.94 8.89
CA ALA A 57 14.41 16.23 9.29
C ALA A 57 13.24 17.20 9.39
N LEU A 58 12.04 16.70 9.10
CA LEU A 58 10.82 17.45 9.38
C LEU A 58 10.67 17.60 10.91
N ASN A 59 10.24 18.74 11.36
CA ASN A 59 9.79 18.89 12.74
C ASN A 59 8.32 18.43 12.86
N ALA A 60 7.85 18.22 14.08
CA ALA A 60 6.49 17.71 14.34
C ALA A 60 5.37 18.53 13.67
N HIS A 61 5.55 19.84 13.54
CA HIS A 61 4.59 20.68 12.81
C HIS A 61 4.61 20.41 11.30
N GLN A 62 5.78 20.23 10.73
CA GLN A 62 5.95 19.90 9.30
C GLN A 62 5.44 18.50 8.97
N GLU A 63 5.65 17.53 9.87
CA GLU A 63 5.06 16.18 9.74
C GLU A 63 3.54 16.23 9.73
N ALA A 64 2.95 16.98 10.67
CA ALA A 64 1.50 17.19 10.70
C ALA A 64 0.96 17.85 9.42
N LEU A 65 1.68 18.84 8.88
CA LEU A 65 1.33 19.49 7.61
C LEU A 65 1.43 18.55 6.42
N THR A 66 2.44 17.68 6.39
CA THR A 66 2.62 16.69 5.34
C THR A 66 1.47 15.68 5.35
N LEU A 67 1.09 15.17 6.52
CA LEU A 67 -0.05 14.29 6.70
C LEU A 67 -1.38 14.97 6.31
N ALA A 68 -1.57 16.23 6.74
CA ALA A 68 -2.76 17.00 6.38
C ALA A 68 -2.84 17.20 4.86
N TYR A 69 -1.72 17.54 4.22
CA TYR A 69 -1.64 17.66 2.76
C TYR A 69 -1.99 16.35 2.06
N ALA A 70 -1.46 15.22 2.50
CA ALA A 70 -1.75 13.92 1.91
C ALA A 70 -3.25 13.59 1.99
N ASN A 71 -3.88 13.83 3.14
CA ASN A 71 -5.31 13.59 3.34
C ASN A 71 -6.18 14.53 2.50
N GLU A 72 -5.90 15.82 2.52
CA GLU A 72 -6.66 16.82 1.77
C GLU A 72 -6.50 16.64 0.25
N SER A 73 -5.30 16.28 -0.23
CA SER A 73 -5.07 16.01 -1.64
C SER A 73 -5.86 14.77 -2.13
N ARG A 74 -5.93 13.70 -1.32
CA ARG A 74 -6.77 12.53 -1.64
C ARG A 74 -8.25 12.89 -1.71
N GLN A 75 -8.74 13.72 -0.80
CA GLN A 75 -10.13 14.19 -0.84
C GLN A 75 -10.43 15.00 -2.10
N ILE A 76 -9.47 15.84 -2.55
CA ILE A 76 -9.60 16.56 -3.82
C ILE A 76 -9.65 15.58 -4.99
N VAL A 77 -8.70 14.65 -5.07
CA VAL A 77 -8.65 13.65 -6.14
C VAL A 77 -9.95 12.86 -6.21
N ASN A 78 -10.46 12.37 -5.08
CA ASN A 78 -11.70 11.59 -5.03
C ASN A 78 -12.96 12.34 -5.51
N GLN A 79 -12.94 13.67 -5.53
CA GLN A 79 -14.06 14.46 -6.10
C GLN A 79 -14.12 14.39 -7.63
N TYR A 80 -13.02 14.06 -8.28
CA TYR A 80 -12.88 14.01 -9.74
C TYR A 80 -12.68 12.60 -10.28
N MET A 81 -12.11 11.74 -9.46
CA MET A 81 -11.80 10.33 -9.72
C MET A 81 -12.25 9.50 -8.53
N PRO A 82 -13.56 9.20 -8.38
CA PRO A 82 -14.06 8.41 -7.26
C PRO A 82 -13.40 7.03 -7.20
N GLY A 83 -12.93 6.64 -6.01
CA GLY A 83 -12.20 5.38 -5.83
C GLY A 83 -13.02 4.13 -6.12
N ASP A 84 -14.35 4.20 -5.93
CA ASP A 84 -15.31 3.13 -6.24
C ASP A 84 -15.60 2.98 -7.76
N GLU A 85 -15.22 3.98 -8.57
CA GLU A 85 -15.35 3.95 -10.02
C GLU A 85 -14.02 3.66 -10.74
N THR A 86 -12.93 3.49 -9.99
CA THR A 86 -11.59 3.25 -10.53
C THR A 86 -11.06 1.89 -10.09
N SER A 87 -10.12 1.37 -10.86
CA SER A 87 -9.35 0.18 -10.52
C SER A 87 -7.85 0.49 -10.59
N PHE A 88 -7.02 -0.44 -10.19
CA PHE A 88 -5.58 -0.34 -10.36
C PHE A 88 -4.99 -1.69 -10.77
N THR A 89 -3.83 -1.63 -11.39
CA THR A 89 -3.00 -2.81 -11.65
C THR A 89 -1.56 -2.44 -11.36
N ILE A 90 -0.88 -3.25 -10.58
CA ILE A 90 0.54 -3.11 -10.30
C ILE A 90 1.23 -4.41 -10.71
N ILE A 91 2.30 -4.30 -11.51
CA ILE A 91 3.04 -5.43 -12.06
C ILE A 91 4.49 -5.32 -11.60
N ALA A 92 5.01 -6.37 -10.97
CA ALA A 92 6.43 -6.49 -10.68
C ALA A 92 7.21 -6.87 -11.95
N PHE A 93 8.32 -6.19 -12.22
CA PHE A 93 9.13 -6.41 -13.41
C PHE A 93 10.63 -6.40 -13.08
N PRO A 94 11.37 -7.50 -13.30
CA PRO A 94 12.79 -7.54 -13.01
C PRO A 94 13.60 -6.73 -14.02
N LYS A 95 14.70 -6.12 -13.53
CA LYS A 95 15.67 -5.41 -14.36
C LYS A 95 16.90 -6.28 -14.61
N PRO A 96 17.61 -6.06 -15.74
CA PRO A 96 18.83 -6.82 -16.06
C PRO A 96 19.92 -6.73 -15.00
N GLU A 97 19.93 -5.68 -14.19
CA GLU A 97 20.85 -5.46 -13.07
C GLU A 97 20.76 -6.53 -11.99
N ILE A 98 19.70 -7.34 -11.98
CA ILE A 98 19.57 -8.49 -11.06
C ILE A 98 20.72 -9.52 -11.26
N GLY A 99 21.38 -9.47 -12.42
CA GLY A 99 22.57 -10.27 -12.71
C GLY A 99 22.33 -11.44 -13.66
N PRO A 100 23.20 -12.49 -13.58
CA PRO A 100 23.24 -13.57 -14.58
C PRO A 100 21.94 -14.39 -14.64
N ASP A 101 21.15 -14.38 -13.60
CA ASP A 101 19.89 -15.13 -13.51
C ASP A 101 18.68 -14.35 -14.06
N PHE A 102 18.90 -13.17 -14.66
CA PHE A 102 17.83 -12.28 -15.15
C PHE A 102 16.79 -13.01 -16.01
N GLU A 103 17.22 -13.78 -17.00
CA GLU A 103 16.28 -14.47 -17.90
C GLU A 103 15.40 -15.50 -17.15
N ALA A 104 15.98 -16.19 -16.17
CA ALA A 104 15.25 -17.18 -15.36
C ALA A 104 14.23 -16.46 -14.46
N VAL A 105 14.64 -15.39 -13.79
CA VAL A 105 13.77 -14.57 -12.93
C VAL A 105 12.67 -13.92 -13.75
N PHE A 106 13.01 -13.35 -14.91
CA PHE A 106 12.03 -12.74 -15.82
C PHE A 106 10.95 -13.74 -16.25
N ARG A 107 11.37 -14.92 -16.70
CA ARG A 107 10.45 -15.98 -17.14
C ARG A 107 9.54 -16.43 -16.00
N GLU A 108 10.08 -16.58 -14.80
CA GLU A 108 9.30 -16.97 -13.62
C GLU A 108 8.33 -15.84 -13.20
N THR A 109 8.75 -14.59 -13.26
CA THR A 109 7.89 -13.42 -13.01
C THR A 109 6.70 -13.40 -13.97
N ILE A 110 6.94 -13.60 -15.27
CA ILE A 110 5.84 -13.69 -16.25
C ILE A 110 4.92 -14.87 -15.93
N ARG A 111 5.48 -16.04 -15.61
CA ARG A 111 4.70 -17.22 -15.26
C ARG A 111 3.78 -16.98 -14.06
N ILE A 112 4.29 -16.32 -13.02
CA ILE A 112 3.54 -16.00 -11.80
C ILE A 112 2.46 -14.94 -12.09
N ASN A 113 2.77 -13.93 -12.90
CA ASN A 113 1.83 -12.88 -13.25
C ASN A 113 0.78 -13.30 -14.31
N THR A 114 0.86 -14.49 -14.85
CA THR A 114 -0.10 -15.05 -15.82
C THR A 114 -0.87 -16.23 -15.26
N LEU A 115 -1.05 -16.29 -13.95
CA LEU A 115 -1.83 -17.31 -13.27
C LEU A 115 -3.33 -17.17 -13.57
N ASP A 116 -4.05 -18.24 -13.31
CA ASP A 116 -5.51 -18.26 -13.38
C ASP A 116 -6.12 -17.43 -12.25
N TYR A 117 -6.44 -16.17 -12.54
CA TYR A 117 -6.99 -15.19 -11.61
C TYR A 117 -8.31 -15.66 -10.99
N GLU A 118 -9.18 -16.31 -11.74
CA GLU A 118 -10.45 -16.80 -11.22
C GLU A 118 -10.23 -17.88 -10.17
N LYS A 119 -9.26 -18.76 -10.40
CA LYS A 119 -8.88 -19.79 -9.43
C LYS A 119 -8.29 -19.17 -8.16
N TYR A 120 -7.40 -18.20 -8.32
CA TYR A 120 -6.81 -17.49 -7.17
C TYR A 120 -7.86 -16.75 -6.37
N GLN A 121 -8.75 -16.04 -7.02
CA GLN A 121 -9.85 -15.34 -6.36
C GLN A 121 -10.74 -16.29 -5.55
N LYS A 122 -11.01 -17.48 -6.08
CA LYS A 122 -11.77 -18.52 -5.35
C LYS A 122 -11.00 -19.05 -4.13
N ILE A 123 -9.68 -19.25 -4.25
CA ILE A 123 -8.83 -19.66 -3.12
C ILE A 123 -8.85 -18.60 -2.04
N GLN A 124 -8.65 -17.35 -2.42
CA GLN A 124 -8.68 -16.19 -1.50
C GLN A 124 -10.04 -16.04 -0.83
N GLN A 125 -11.13 -16.29 -1.55
CA GLN A 125 -12.48 -16.27 -0.99
C GLN A 125 -12.68 -17.32 0.11
N CYS A 126 -12.06 -18.50 -0.01
CA CYS A 126 -12.09 -19.49 1.07
C CYS A 126 -11.33 -19.00 2.33
N ILE A 127 -10.22 -18.26 2.13
CA ILE A 127 -9.49 -17.64 3.24
C ILE A 127 -10.34 -16.56 3.91
N ILE A 128 -11.00 -15.72 3.12
CA ILE A 128 -11.90 -14.67 3.62
C ILE A 128 -13.02 -15.27 4.47
N GLN A 129 -13.67 -16.32 3.98
CA GLN A 129 -14.74 -16.99 4.73
C GLN A 129 -14.26 -17.49 6.10
N ALA A 130 -13.07 -18.08 6.16
CA ALA A 130 -12.50 -18.53 7.44
C ALA A 130 -12.15 -17.36 8.36
N LEU A 131 -11.69 -16.22 7.83
CA LEU A 131 -11.36 -15.02 8.59
C LEU A 131 -12.61 -14.26 9.05
N ASP A 132 -13.66 -14.22 8.25
CA ASP A 132 -14.93 -13.60 8.61
C ASP A 132 -15.65 -14.34 9.77
N GLU A 133 -15.37 -15.63 9.94
CA GLU A 133 -15.82 -16.40 11.11
C GLU A 133 -15.02 -16.10 12.37
N ALA A 134 -13.81 -15.58 12.24
CA ALA A 134 -12.91 -15.29 13.35
C ALA A 134 -13.21 -13.92 13.97
N GLY A 135 -13.10 -13.82 15.30
CA GLY A 135 -13.16 -12.51 15.98
C GLY A 135 -11.79 -11.84 16.11
N TYR A 136 -10.73 -12.59 15.87
CA TYR A 136 -9.34 -12.12 15.93
C TYR A 136 -8.42 -13.07 15.18
N VAL A 137 -7.22 -12.58 14.87
CA VAL A 137 -6.10 -13.36 14.31
C VAL A 137 -4.95 -13.34 15.29
N LEU A 138 -4.32 -14.51 15.53
CA LEU A 138 -3.06 -14.62 16.27
C LEU A 138 -1.90 -14.67 15.30
N ILE A 139 -0.94 -13.78 15.47
CA ILE A 139 0.29 -13.71 14.69
C ILE A 139 1.46 -14.08 15.60
N THR A 140 2.18 -15.14 15.27
CA THR A 140 3.35 -15.60 16.01
C THR A 140 4.58 -15.64 15.12
N GLY A 141 5.68 -15.07 15.62
CA GLY A 141 6.98 -15.13 14.96
C GLY A 141 7.60 -16.53 15.01
N ARG A 142 8.60 -16.76 14.14
CA ARG A 142 9.44 -17.98 14.10
C ARG A 142 10.90 -17.60 13.90
N ASP A 143 11.78 -18.54 14.06
CA ASP A 143 13.21 -18.43 13.73
C ASP A 143 13.90 -17.21 14.37
N GLY A 144 13.62 -16.97 15.65
CA GLY A 144 14.17 -15.84 16.42
C GLY A 144 13.37 -14.53 16.30
N ASN A 145 12.28 -14.51 15.56
CA ASN A 145 11.33 -13.41 15.61
C ASN A 145 10.37 -13.62 16.80
N GLU A 146 10.32 -12.65 17.70
CA GLU A 146 9.56 -12.70 18.96
C GLU A 146 8.13 -12.14 18.82
N THR A 147 7.64 -11.91 17.60
CA THR A 147 6.28 -11.40 17.36
C THR A 147 5.25 -12.31 18.03
N SER A 148 4.38 -11.71 18.83
CA SER A 148 3.22 -12.36 19.45
C SER A 148 2.11 -11.34 19.55
N MET A 149 1.18 -11.35 18.62
CA MET A 149 0.11 -10.36 18.50
C MET A 149 -1.24 -11.03 18.38
N LYS A 150 -2.24 -10.43 19.02
CA LYS A 150 -3.65 -10.67 18.80
C LYS A 150 -4.25 -9.48 18.07
N VAL A 151 -4.65 -9.68 16.83
CA VAL A 151 -5.21 -8.63 15.97
C VAL A 151 -6.74 -8.76 15.98
N ALA A 152 -7.42 -7.76 16.48
CA ALA A 152 -8.88 -7.75 16.57
C ALA A 152 -9.50 -7.41 15.20
N LEU A 153 -10.52 -8.18 14.81
CA LEU A 153 -11.28 -7.99 13.58
C LEU A 153 -12.62 -7.30 13.85
N HIS A 154 -13.10 -6.54 12.87
CA HIS A 154 -14.41 -5.92 12.96
C HIS A 154 -15.52 -6.99 12.94
N PRO A 155 -16.52 -6.93 13.85
CA PRO A 155 -17.63 -7.86 13.80
C PRO A 155 -18.50 -7.59 12.58
N LEU A 156 -18.90 -8.66 11.89
CA LEU A 156 -19.88 -8.60 10.82
C LEU A 156 -21.31 -8.72 11.39
N ARG A 157 -22.24 -7.95 10.83
CA ARG A 157 -23.66 -8.05 11.16
C ARG A 157 -24.33 -9.21 10.44
N ASP A 158 -23.98 -9.41 9.19
CA ASP A 158 -24.50 -10.46 8.32
C ASP A 158 -23.35 -11.11 7.54
N ARG A 159 -22.85 -12.22 8.06
CA ARG A 159 -21.69 -12.95 7.47
C ARG A 159 -21.98 -13.57 6.10
N GLU A 160 -23.24 -13.65 5.71
CA GLU A 160 -23.59 -14.15 4.38
C GLU A 160 -23.52 -13.07 3.30
N LYS A 161 -23.55 -11.79 3.72
CA LYS A 161 -23.61 -10.65 2.79
C LYS A 161 -22.48 -9.64 2.94
N GLU A 162 -21.77 -9.71 4.05
CA GLU A 162 -20.74 -8.73 4.40
C GLU A 162 -19.40 -9.42 4.60
N THR A 163 -18.33 -8.75 4.24
CA THR A 163 -16.96 -9.09 4.62
C THR A 163 -16.18 -7.83 4.96
N ASN A 164 -15.18 -7.96 5.81
CA ASN A 164 -14.22 -6.89 6.10
C ASN A 164 -12.94 -7.02 5.27
N PHE A 165 -12.86 -8.02 4.42
CA PHE A 165 -11.64 -8.35 3.68
C PHE A 165 -11.79 -8.04 2.19
N GLU A 166 -10.72 -7.49 1.63
CA GLU A 166 -10.57 -7.34 0.20
C GLU A 166 -9.97 -8.61 -0.42
N ASN A 167 -10.52 -9.02 -1.55
CA ASN A 167 -10.01 -10.11 -2.36
C ASN A 167 -9.27 -9.53 -3.56
N CYS A 168 -7.99 -9.21 -3.38
CA CYS A 168 -7.18 -8.50 -4.37
C CYS A 168 -6.34 -9.47 -5.20
N VAL A 169 -6.43 -9.37 -6.53
CA VAL A 169 -5.62 -10.14 -7.49
C VAL A 169 -4.89 -9.23 -8.49
N SER A 170 -4.76 -7.95 -8.16
CA SER A 170 -4.21 -6.91 -9.05
C SER A 170 -2.98 -6.18 -8.49
N ASP A 171 -2.37 -6.71 -7.45
CA ASP A 171 -1.19 -6.13 -6.80
C ASP A 171 0.10 -6.88 -7.14
N VAL A 172 1.26 -6.29 -6.80
CA VAL A 172 2.61 -6.83 -7.08
C VAL A 172 3.01 -8.06 -6.27
N ASN A 173 2.11 -8.62 -5.50
CA ASN A 173 2.39 -9.77 -4.64
C ASN A 173 2.94 -10.97 -5.43
N ILE A 174 3.88 -11.68 -4.84
CA ILE A 174 4.48 -12.90 -5.42
C ILE A 174 4.32 -14.05 -4.42
N PRO A 175 3.46 -15.06 -4.74
CA PRO A 175 2.57 -15.13 -5.90
C PRO A 175 1.50 -14.03 -5.89
N LEU A 176 0.99 -13.72 -7.07
CA LEU A 176 -0.04 -12.70 -7.25
C LEU A 176 -1.27 -12.96 -6.39
N GLY A 177 -1.76 -11.91 -5.76
CA GLY A 177 -2.98 -11.92 -4.96
C GLY A 177 -2.75 -11.78 -3.47
N GLU A 178 -3.66 -11.09 -2.83
CA GLU A 178 -3.68 -10.89 -1.39
C GLU A 178 -5.09 -10.83 -0.82
N VAL A 179 -5.22 -11.16 0.45
CA VAL A 179 -6.40 -10.93 1.26
C VAL A 179 -6.00 -9.97 2.37
N PHE A 180 -6.61 -8.81 2.42
CA PHE A 180 -6.26 -7.82 3.42
C PHE A 180 -7.48 -7.14 4.05
N THR A 181 -7.28 -6.53 5.21
CA THR A 181 -8.28 -5.76 5.94
C THR A 181 -7.62 -4.67 6.78
N SER A 182 -8.42 -3.68 7.17
CA SER A 182 -8.07 -2.72 8.21
C SER A 182 -8.59 -3.24 9.55
N PRO A 183 -7.73 -3.71 10.47
CA PRO A 183 -8.15 -4.28 11.74
C PRO A 183 -8.62 -3.20 12.73
N ILE A 184 -9.25 -3.62 13.82
CA ILE A 184 -9.58 -2.72 14.94
C ILE A 184 -8.31 -2.44 15.72
N LEU A 185 -7.88 -1.18 15.76
CA LEU A 185 -6.71 -0.79 16.56
C LEU A 185 -6.95 -0.98 18.05
N LYS A 186 -8.13 -0.56 18.54
CA LYS A 186 -8.51 -0.76 19.94
C LYS A 186 -8.91 -2.22 20.18
N GLY A 187 -8.10 -2.96 20.90
CA GLY A 187 -8.29 -4.41 21.14
C GLY A 187 -7.30 -5.28 20.38
N THR A 188 -6.54 -4.70 19.45
CA THR A 188 -5.30 -5.30 18.95
C THR A 188 -4.19 -5.07 19.97
N GLU A 189 -3.52 -6.12 20.40
CA GLU A 189 -2.52 -6.11 21.46
C GLU A 189 -1.41 -7.11 21.20
N GLY A 190 -0.25 -6.88 21.80
CA GLY A 190 0.88 -7.79 21.72
C GLY A 190 2.19 -7.11 21.34
N LEU A 191 3.17 -7.91 20.93
CA LEU A 191 4.49 -7.47 20.52
C LEU A 191 4.68 -7.73 19.01
N LEU A 192 5.07 -6.70 18.28
CA LEU A 192 5.59 -6.83 16.92
C LEU A 192 7.12 -6.67 16.97
N HIS A 193 7.85 -7.78 16.70
CA HIS A 193 9.30 -7.73 16.58
C HIS A 193 9.69 -7.41 15.14
N VAL A 194 10.25 -6.23 14.93
CA VAL A 194 10.77 -5.76 13.64
C VAL A 194 12.27 -5.58 13.76
N LYS A 195 13.05 -6.29 12.96
CA LYS A 195 14.51 -6.19 12.97
C LYS A 195 15.02 -4.95 12.26
N ASN A 196 14.47 -4.67 11.09
CA ASN A 196 14.82 -3.49 10.28
C ASN A 196 13.55 -2.90 9.68
N VAL A 197 13.46 -1.59 9.68
CA VAL A 197 12.41 -0.84 9.01
C VAL A 197 13.06 0.17 8.07
N TYR A 198 12.62 0.19 6.82
CA TYR A 198 12.95 1.22 5.87
C TYR A 198 11.72 2.11 5.70
N VAL A 199 11.86 3.38 5.96
CA VAL A 199 10.80 4.38 5.79
C VAL A 199 11.25 5.33 4.70
N GLU A 200 10.33 5.81 3.89
CA GLU A 200 10.64 6.75 2.80
C GLU A 200 11.36 8.00 3.31
N ASP A 201 11.14 8.34 4.56
CA ASP A 201 11.60 9.56 5.20
C ASP A 201 12.59 9.27 6.34
N TYR A 202 13.84 9.02 6.05
CA TYR A 202 14.88 9.00 7.11
C TYR A 202 15.65 10.28 7.19
#